data_64f81eeb5713c6317a20472b02b059f0
#
_entry.id   64f81eeb5713c6317a20472b02b059f0
#
_cell.length_a   1.000
_cell.length_b   1.000
_cell.length_c   1.000
_cell.angle_alpha   90.00
_cell.angle_beta   90.00
_cell.angle_gamma   90.00
#
_symmetry.space_group_name_H-M   'P 1'
#
loop_
_entity.id
_entity.type
_entity.pdbx_description
1 polymer ?
#
loop_
_entity_poly.entity_id
_entity_poly.type
_entity_poly.pdbx_seq_one_letter_code
_entity_poly.pdbx_strand_id
1 'polypeptide(L)'
;FKRIDIKTDFQGYPLRILYAYNDFFRTLLFRYKGQYDYALKDAFLDMYKRELQRRYKDYLIVVAPSASKANDVRGFAPNQAIAMTIHSHVFNGLYKKVNYKQSDQSYTQRAGIRDVIGLRGGLFLKNRKILLLDDVMTSGETIKTCLKLIEKEKPQKIEILILAIKEKYLVNLGIIKQARSI
;
A
#
# COMPACT_ATOMS: atom_id res chain seq x y z
N PHE A 1 -17.37 1.96 -7.35
CA PHE A 1 -16.01 1.58 -7.71
C PHE A 1 -15.95 0.93 -9.11
N LYS A 2 -14.96 1.31 -9.95
CA LYS A 2 -14.66 0.56 -11.17
C LYS A 2 -13.75 -0.62 -10.79
N ARG A 3 -14.33 -1.80 -10.68
CA ARG A 3 -13.61 -3.05 -10.38
C ARG A 3 -12.76 -3.45 -11.58
N ILE A 4 -11.52 -3.88 -11.32
CA ILE A 4 -10.63 -4.48 -12.31
C ILE A 4 -10.13 -5.86 -11.87
N ASP A 5 -9.95 -6.07 -10.57
CA ASP A 5 -9.53 -7.33 -9.91
C ASP A 5 -8.40 -8.06 -10.65
N ILE A 6 -7.34 -7.33 -10.93
CA ILE A 6 -6.17 -7.86 -11.64
C ILE A 6 -5.32 -8.67 -10.67
N LYS A 7 -4.98 -9.91 -11.07
CA LYS A 7 -4.02 -10.78 -10.40
C LYS A 7 -2.83 -10.97 -11.31
N THR A 8 -1.64 -10.61 -10.83
CA THR A 8 -0.40 -10.62 -11.59
C THR A 8 0.80 -10.80 -10.64
N ASP A 9 1.98 -10.48 -11.12
CA ASP A 9 3.23 -10.48 -10.36
C ASP A 9 3.86 -9.09 -10.34
N PHE A 10 4.54 -8.76 -9.25
CA PHE A 10 5.36 -7.58 -9.13
C PHE A 10 6.66 -7.90 -8.39
N GLN A 11 7.79 -7.81 -9.08
CA GLN A 11 9.12 -8.12 -8.52
C GLN A 11 9.24 -9.58 -7.98
N GLY A 12 8.56 -10.55 -8.59
CA GLY A 12 8.53 -11.95 -8.16
C GLY A 12 7.51 -12.24 -7.05
N TYR A 13 6.66 -11.28 -6.67
CA TYR A 13 5.64 -11.45 -5.64
C TYR A 13 4.23 -11.38 -6.23
N PRO A 14 3.31 -12.28 -5.83
CA PRO A 14 1.92 -12.20 -6.24
C PRO A 14 1.32 -10.84 -5.86
N LEU A 15 0.75 -10.15 -6.85
CA LEU A 15 0.11 -8.84 -6.72
C LEU A 15 -1.36 -8.95 -7.11
N ARG A 16 -2.25 -8.44 -6.26
CA ARG A 16 -3.66 -8.23 -6.58
C ARG A 16 -4.00 -6.75 -6.49
N ILE A 17 -4.73 -6.25 -7.51
CA ILE A 17 -5.20 -4.88 -7.61
C ILE A 17 -6.71 -4.91 -7.79
N LEU A 18 -7.45 -4.24 -6.91
CA LEU A 18 -8.90 -4.36 -6.84
C LEU A 18 -9.65 -3.40 -7.77
N TYR A 19 -9.20 -2.14 -7.86
CA TYR A 19 -9.93 -1.07 -8.53
C TYR A 19 -9.08 -0.25 -9.49
N ALA A 20 -9.71 0.33 -10.52
CA ALA A 20 -9.14 1.43 -11.27
C ALA A 20 -9.21 2.72 -10.44
N TYR A 21 -8.12 3.49 -10.41
CA TYR A 21 -8.08 4.81 -9.79
C TYR A 21 -8.73 5.84 -10.74
N ASN A 22 -10.04 5.96 -10.64
CA ASN A 22 -10.85 6.93 -11.37
C ASN A 22 -11.27 8.12 -10.48
N ASP A 23 -12.07 9.05 -11.01
CA ASP A 23 -12.51 10.23 -10.27
C ASP A 23 -13.35 9.89 -9.04
N PHE A 24 -14.18 8.87 -9.12
CA PHE A 24 -14.94 8.38 -7.96
C PHE A 24 -14.01 7.89 -6.84
N PHE A 25 -13.04 7.02 -7.18
CA PHE A 25 -12.09 6.52 -6.20
C PHE A 25 -11.25 7.65 -5.59
N ARG A 26 -10.81 8.59 -6.44
CA ARG A 26 -10.06 9.78 -6.00
C ARG A 26 -10.86 10.63 -5.00
N THR A 27 -12.12 10.91 -5.31
CA THR A 27 -13.01 11.70 -4.44
C THR A 27 -13.23 11.01 -3.11
N LEU A 28 -13.51 9.69 -3.13
CA LEU A 28 -13.70 8.91 -1.90
C LEU A 28 -12.43 8.89 -1.04
N LEU A 29 -11.26 8.67 -1.66
CA LEU A 29 -9.99 8.67 -0.96
C LEU A 29 -9.65 10.06 -0.39
N PHE A 30 -9.99 11.13 -1.11
CA PHE A 30 -9.83 12.50 -0.62
C PHE A 30 -10.72 12.78 0.60
N ARG A 31 -11.99 12.39 0.57
CA ARG A 31 -12.88 12.50 1.73
C ARG A 31 -12.32 11.74 2.93
N TYR A 32 -11.90 10.49 2.72
CA TYR A 32 -11.34 9.64 3.75
C TYR A 32 -10.05 10.21 4.36
N LYS A 33 -9.06 10.58 3.51
CA LYS A 33 -7.73 11.01 3.96
C LYS A 33 -7.61 12.51 4.18
N GLY A 34 -8.29 13.32 3.38
CA GLY A 34 -8.17 14.78 3.39
C GLY A 34 -9.24 15.48 4.22
N GLN A 35 -10.45 14.92 4.28
CA GLN A 35 -11.56 15.44 5.10
C GLN A 35 -11.78 14.62 6.38
N TYR A 36 -10.93 13.61 6.63
CA TYR A 36 -10.90 12.80 7.85
C TYR A 36 -12.17 12.00 8.10
N ASP A 37 -12.93 11.66 7.06
CA ASP A 37 -14.16 10.87 7.15
C ASP A 37 -13.81 9.39 7.44
N TYR A 38 -13.56 9.09 8.71
CA TYR A 38 -13.13 7.77 9.18
C TYR A 38 -14.12 6.65 8.85
N ALA A 39 -15.41 6.95 8.79
CA ALA A 39 -16.45 5.96 8.49
C ALA A 39 -16.27 5.30 7.11
N LEU A 40 -15.63 6.02 6.18
CA LEU A 40 -15.36 5.50 4.82
C LEU A 40 -14.35 4.34 4.76
N LYS A 41 -13.63 4.02 5.84
CA LYS A 41 -12.65 2.92 5.86
C LYS A 41 -13.24 1.58 5.38
N ASP A 42 -14.49 1.30 5.74
CA ASP A 42 -15.15 0.04 5.40
C ASP A 42 -15.47 -0.05 3.91
N ALA A 43 -15.79 1.06 3.25
CA ALA A 43 -16.20 1.09 1.84
C ALA A 43 -15.13 0.54 0.87
N PHE A 44 -13.84 0.70 1.19
CA PHE A 44 -12.76 0.32 0.27
C PHE A 44 -12.63 -1.19 0.07
N LEU A 45 -12.96 -2.00 1.06
CA LEU A 45 -12.84 -3.46 1.00
C LEU A 45 -14.16 -4.21 1.11
N ASP A 46 -15.28 -3.52 1.28
CA ASP A 46 -16.59 -4.13 1.53
C ASP A 46 -16.94 -5.23 0.51
N MET A 47 -16.78 -4.95 -0.77
CA MET A 47 -17.08 -5.90 -1.86
C MET A 47 -16.22 -7.17 -1.83
N TYR A 48 -15.05 -7.13 -1.20
CA TYR A 48 -14.09 -8.22 -1.14
C TYR A 48 -13.92 -8.78 0.27
N LYS A 49 -14.58 -8.19 1.26
CA LYS A 49 -14.35 -8.43 2.70
C LYS A 49 -14.33 -9.92 3.05
N ARG A 50 -15.41 -10.64 2.73
CA ARG A 50 -15.54 -12.07 3.07
C ARG A 50 -14.48 -12.93 2.38
N GLU A 51 -14.16 -12.63 1.13
CA GLU A 51 -13.13 -13.35 0.37
C GLU A 51 -11.75 -13.09 0.96
N LEU A 52 -11.39 -11.82 1.22
CA LEU A 52 -10.09 -11.44 1.76
C LEU A 52 -9.90 -11.99 3.18
N GLN A 53 -10.92 -11.94 4.04
CA GLN A 53 -10.88 -12.52 5.38
C GLN A 53 -10.56 -14.02 5.34
N ARG A 54 -11.19 -14.77 4.43
CA ARG A 54 -10.96 -16.22 4.28
C ARG A 54 -9.58 -16.51 3.69
N ARG A 55 -9.18 -15.75 2.63
CA ARG A 55 -7.92 -15.97 1.94
C ARG A 55 -6.70 -15.67 2.82
N TYR A 56 -6.77 -14.60 3.58
CA TYR A 56 -5.65 -14.08 4.36
C TYR A 56 -5.76 -14.31 5.87
N LYS A 57 -6.59 -15.28 6.30
CA LYS A 57 -6.81 -15.61 7.72
C LYS A 57 -5.51 -15.91 8.49
N ASP A 58 -4.51 -16.52 7.84
CA ASP A 58 -3.23 -16.90 8.43
C ASP A 58 -2.09 -15.92 8.09
N TYR A 59 -2.42 -14.74 7.55
CA TYR A 59 -1.43 -13.73 7.18
C TYR A 59 -1.36 -12.63 8.25
N LEU A 60 -0.16 -12.07 8.39
CA LEU A 60 0.04 -10.78 9.05
C LEU A 60 -0.08 -9.69 7.98
N ILE A 61 -1.01 -8.75 8.15
CA ILE A 61 -1.12 -7.63 7.22
C ILE A 61 -0.10 -6.57 7.61
N VAL A 62 0.81 -6.25 6.70
CA VAL A 62 1.77 -5.15 6.82
C VAL A 62 1.30 -4.01 5.95
N VAL A 63 1.14 -2.82 6.52
CA VAL A 63 0.62 -1.67 5.77
C VAL A 63 1.76 -0.77 5.30
N ALA A 64 1.66 -0.31 4.04
CA ALA A 64 2.57 0.69 3.51
C ALA A 64 2.48 2.00 4.31
N PRO A 65 3.61 2.73 4.49
CA PRO A 65 3.67 3.83 5.42
C PRO A 65 2.99 5.09 4.88
N SER A 66 2.17 5.72 5.70
CA SER A 66 1.68 7.08 5.51
C SER A 66 2.57 8.11 6.24
N ALA A 67 2.42 9.41 5.93
CA ALA A 67 3.16 10.45 6.64
C ALA A 67 2.65 10.56 8.09
N SER A 68 3.55 10.41 9.10
CA SER A 68 3.19 10.45 10.53
C SER A 68 2.49 11.75 10.91
N LYS A 69 3.06 12.92 10.57
CA LYS A 69 2.42 14.23 10.84
C LYS A 69 1.00 14.31 10.31
N ALA A 70 0.73 13.75 9.12
CA ALA A 70 -0.61 13.72 8.56
C ALA A 70 -1.54 12.75 9.31
N ASN A 71 -1.01 11.67 9.88
CA ASN A 71 -1.78 10.75 10.72
C ASN A 71 -2.12 11.40 12.07
N ASP A 72 -1.18 12.14 12.67
CA ASP A 72 -1.39 12.84 13.93
C ASP A 72 -2.52 13.89 13.79
N VAL A 73 -2.49 14.69 12.73
CA VAL A 73 -3.55 15.66 12.42
C VAL A 73 -4.91 14.98 12.15
N ARG A 74 -4.87 13.82 11.49
CA ARG A 74 -6.07 13.07 11.07
C ARG A 74 -6.68 12.25 12.21
N GLY A 75 -5.86 11.90 13.23
CA GLY A 75 -6.23 11.02 14.32
C GLY A 75 -6.23 9.52 14.00
N PHE A 76 -5.84 9.12 12.79
CA PHE A 76 -5.73 7.70 12.39
C PHE A 76 -4.74 7.47 11.25
N ALA A 77 -4.24 6.24 11.13
CA ALA A 77 -3.42 5.77 10.01
C ALA A 77 -4.31 5.09 8.95
N PRO A 78 -4.49 5.68 7.76
CA PRO A 78 -5.51 5.25 6.79
C PRO A 78 -5.40 3.79 6.36
N ASN A 79 -4.23 3.35 5.92
CA ASN A 79 -4.04 1.98 5.46
C ASN A 79 -4.24 0.96 6.59
N GLN A 80 -3.86 1.31 7.82
CA GLN A 80 -4.10 0.47 9.00
C GLN A 80 -5.61 0.35 9.28
N ALA A 81 -6.34 1.46 9.29
CA ALA A 81 -7.78 1.43 9.54
C ALA A 81 -8.54 0.61 8.47
N ILE A 82 -8.16 0.73 7.18
CA ILE A 82 -8.71 -0.11 6.11
C ILE A 82 -8.35 -1.58 6.33
N ALA A 83 -7.10 -1.92 6.62
CA ALA A 83 -6.65 -3.30 6.85
C ALA A 83 -7.41 -3.96 8.00
N MET A 84 -7.67 -3.22 9.08
CA MET A 84 -8.43 -3.71 10.25
C MET A 84 -9.90 -4.07 9.94
N THR A 85 -10.46 -3.64 8.81
CA THR A 85 -11.80 -4.05 8.39
C THR A 85 -11.87 -5.52 7.94
N ILE A 86 -10.73 -6.11 7.57
CA ILE A 86 -10.64 -7.49 7.10
C ILE A 86 -9.84 -8.41 8.03
N HIS A 87 -8.95 -7.86 8.87
CA HIS A 87 -8.10 -8.67 9.75
C HIS A 87 -7.69 -7.92 11.01
N SER A 88 -7.64 -8.61 12.16
CA SER A 88 -7.20 -8.01 13.44
C SER A 88 -5.67 -7.92 13.57
N HIS A 89 -4.93 -8.82 12.92
CA HIS A 89 -3.46 -8.84 12.99
C HIS A 89 -2.86 -7.92 11.92
N VAL A 90 -2.75 -6.63 12.24
CA VAL A 90 -2.17 -5.60 11.37
C VAL A 90 -0.89 -5.07 12.00
N PHE A 91 0.21 -5.14 11.26
CA PHE A 91 1.51 -4.64 11.65
C PHE A 91 1.78 -3.29 10.98
N ASN A 92 1.98 -2.25 11.78
CA ASN A 92 2.24 -0.88 11.35
C ASN A 92 3.68 -0.45 11.70
N GLY A 93 4.66 -1.30 11.38
CA GLY A 93 6.08 -1.03 11.66
C GLY A 93 6.83 -0.30 10.54
N LEU A 94 6.26 -0.24 9.34
CA LEU A 94 6.82 0.56 8.24
C LEU A 94 6.50 2.05 8.49
N TYR A 95 7.51 2.92 8.40
CA TYR A 95 7.34 4.35 8.64
C TYR A 95 8.14 5.19 7.66
N LYS A 96 7.70 6.41 7.39
CA LYS A 96 8.47 7.41 6.64
C LYS A 96 9.46 8.07 7.57
N LYS A 97 10.75 8.03 7.19
CA LYS A 97 11.81 8.77 7.88
C LYS A 97 11.59 10.27 7.64
N VAL A 98 11.63 11.07 8.70
CA VAL A 98 11.59 12.52 8.58
C VAL A 98 13.01 12.98 8.32
N ASN A 99 13.30 13.55 7.16
CA ASN A 99 14.58 14.19 6.91
C ASN A 99 14.65 15.51 7.71
N TYR A 100 15.40 15.52 8.78
CA TYR A 100 15.78 16.71 9.55
C TYR A 100 16.90 17.49 8.83
N LYS A 101 16.68 17.93 7.59
CA LYS A 101 17.54 18.93 6.95
C LYS A 101 16.68 19.96 6.24
N GLN A 102 16.30 20.96 7.00
CA GLN A 102 15.65 22.18 6.51
C GLN A 102 16.65 23.28 6.19
N SER A 103 17.86 23.00 5.71
CA SER A 103 18.85 24.03 5.43
C SER A 103 19.56 23.98 4.07
N ASP A 104 19.30 22.98 3.19
CA ASP A 104 19.91 23.02 1.85
C ASP A 104 18.95 22.48 0.78
N GLN A 105 18.34 23.42 0.06
CA GLN A 105 17.38 23.15 -1.02
C GLN A 105 18.00 22.56 -2.30
N SER A 106 19.31 22.31 -2.38
CA SER A 106 19.96 21.93 -3.64
C SER A 106 20.37 20.46 -3.77
N TYR A 107 20.31 19.65 -2.71
CA TYR A 107 20.82 18.26 -2.74
C TYR A 107 19.74 17.16 -2.70
N THR A 108 18.47 17.50 -2.43
CA THR A 108 17.41 16.55 -2.14
C THR A 108 16.66 16.00 -3.36
N GLN A 109 16.93 16.50 -4.56
CA GLN A 109 16.22 16.03 -5.78
C GLN A 109 16.81 14.77 -6.42
N ARG A 110 17.95 14.26 -5.97
CA ARG A 110 18.60 13.06 -6.55
C ARG A 110 18.71 11.86 -5.62
N ALA A 111 18.45 12.00 -4.32
CA ALA A 111 18.35 10.86 -3.42
C ALA A 111 16.96 10.23 -3.63
N GLY A 112 16.91 9.14 -4.37
CA GLY A 112 15.67 8.41 -4.68
C GLY A 112 14.93 8.02 -3.41
N ILE A 113 13.62 7.87 -3.52
CA ILE A 113 12.62 7.44 -2.51
C ILE A 113 13.12 6.28 -1.59
N ARG A 114 14.23 5.64 -1.94
CA ARG A 114 14.81 4.46 -1.28
C ARG A 114 15.18 4.68 0.19
N ASP A 115 15.56 5.89 0.59
CA ASP A 115 16.03 6.18 1.95
C ASP A 115 14.96 6.76 2.87
N VAL A 116 13.71 6.90 2.37
CA VAL A 116 12.63 7.59 3.08
C VAL A 116 11.79 6.63 3.95
N ILE A 117 11.89 5.31 3.75
CA ILE A 117 11.12 4.32 4.50
C ILE A 117 12.04 3.55 5.45
N GLY A 118 11.56 3.35 6.68
CA GLY A 118 12.20 2.49 7.68
C GLY A 118 11.25 1.40 8.16
N LEU A 119 11.80 0.41 8.86
CA LEU A 119 11.06 -0.67 9.50
C LEU A 119 11.43 -0.74 10.98
N ARG A 120 10.44 -0.80 11.85
CA ARG A 120 10.59 -1.05 13.30
C ARG A 120 9.93 -2.37 13.64
N GLY A 121 10.50 -3.12 14.60
CA GLY A 121 9.92 -4.39 15.05
C GLY A 121 9.91 -5.48 13.99
N GLY A 122 10.87 -5.48 13.04
CA GLY A 122 10.94 -6.43 11.92
C GLY A 122 10.95 -7.90 12.36
N LEU A 123 11.45 -8.23 13.53
CA LEU A 123 11.45 -9.60 14.08
C LEU A 123 10.06 -10.24 14.11
N PHE A 124 8.98 -9.45 14.20
CA PHE A 124 7.60 -9.96 14.11
C PHE A 124 7.24 -10.51 12.73
N LEU A 125 8.03 -10.21 11.69
CA LEU A 125 7.76 -10.65 10.31
C LEU A 125 8.40 -12.02 10.01
N LYS A 126 9.39 -12.44 10.81
CA LYS A 126 10.14 -13.67 10.59
C LYS A 126 9.22 -14.91 10.57
N ASN A 127 9.40 -15.74 9.54
CA ASN A 127 8.63 -16.97 9.32
C ASN A 127 7.10 -16.77 9.21
N ARG A 128 6.62 -15.55 8.98
CA ARG A 128 5.19 -15.23 8.80
C ARG A 128 4.82 -15.15 7.32
N LYS A 129 3.58 -15.50 7.01
CA LYS A 129 2.95 -15.12 5.73
C LYS A 129 2.54 -13.65 5.82
N ILE A 130 3.00 -12.83 4.89
CA ILE A 130 2.82 -11.38 4.88
C ILE A 130 1.92 -10.97 3.74
N LEU A 131 0.91 -10.14 4.03
CA LEU A 131 0.16 -9.39 3.04
C LEU A 131 0.58 -7.92 3.14
N LEU A 132 1.34 -7.42 2.16
CA LEU A 132 1.67 -6.00 2.06
C LEU A 132 0.51 -5.25 1.41
N LEU A 133 -0.11 -4.33 2.15
CA LEU A 133 -1.27 -3.56 1.70
C LEU A 133 -0.92 -2.08 1.49
N ASP A 134 -1.34 -1.53 0.33
CA ASP A 134 -1.30 -0.09 0.05
C ASP A 134 -2.58 0.36 -0.65
N ASP A 135 -2.91 1.64 -0.58
CA ASP A 135 -4.15 2.17 -1.16
C ASP A 135 -4.01 2.51 -2.66
N VAL A 136 -2.95 3.17 -3.07
CA VAL A 136 -2.76 3.57 -4.48
C VAL A 136 -1.37 3.28 -4.97
N MET A 137 -1.27 2.43 -5.97
CA MET A 137 -0.03 2.18 -6.67
C MET A 137 0.14 3.15 -7.84
N THR A 138 1.33 3.73 -7.93
CA THR A 138 1.79 4.54 -9.07
C THR A 138 3.03 3.89 -9.69
N SER A 139 4.20 4.43 -9.49
CA SER A 139 5.46 3.84 -9.99
C SER A 139 5.86 2.52 -9.32
N GLY A 140 5.23 2.16 -8.20
CA GLY A 140 5.59 0.98 -7.42
C GLY A 140 6.82 1.15 -6.53
N GLU A 141 7.47 2.32 -6.50
CA GLU A 141 8.69 2.53 -5.71
C GLU A 141 8.48 2.37 -4.20
N THR A 142 7.32 2.79 -3.68
CA THR A 142 6.95 2.55 -2.28
C THR A 142 6.91 1.05 -1.99
N ILE A 143 6.23 0.29 -2.81
CA ILE A 143 6.11 -1.18 -2.66
C ILE A 143 7.47 -1.86 -2.78
N LYS A 144 8.29 -1.50 -3.76
CA LYS A 144 9.68 -2.02 -3.90
C LYS A 144 10.50 -1.78 -2.65
N THR A 145 10.42 -0.58 -2.07
CA THR A 145 11.17 -0.24 -0.85
C THR A 145 10.67 -1.03 0.35
N CYS A 146 9.35 -1.16 0.50
CA CYS A 146 8.73 -1.99 1.55
C CYS A 146 9.15 -3.46 1.44
N LEU A 147 9.09 -4.03 0.23
CA LEU A 147 9.50 -5.41 -0.04
C LEU A 147 10.94 -5.66 0.40
N LYS A 148 11.89 -4.80 0.01
CA LYS A 148 13.30 -4.92 0.41
C LYS A 148 13.53 -4.91 1.91
N LEU A 149 12.71 -4.16 2.66
CA LEU A 149 12.80 -4.13 4.12
C LEU A 149 12.19 -5.39 4.73
N ILE A 150 11.04 -5.84 4.23
CA ILE A 150 10.35 -7.04 4.72
C ILE A 150 11.17 -8.30 4.43
N GLU A 151 11.77 -8.43 3.24
CA GLU A 151 12.61 -9.57 2.83
C GLU A 151 13.77 -9.84 3.79
N LYS A 152 14.40 -8.79 4.31
CA LYS A 152 15.52 -8.90 5.27
C LYS A 152 15.14 -9.64 6.54
N GLU A 153 13.86 -9.59 6.89
CA GLU A 153 13.31 -10.26 8.07
C GLU A 153 12.97 -11.74 7.83
N LYS A 154 13.22 -12.26 6.64
CA LYS A 154 13.02 -13.67 6.25
C LYS A 154 11.58 -14.16 6.53
N PRO A 155 10.56 -13.52 5.97
CA PRO A 155 9.19 -14.02 6.05
C PRO A 155 9.05 -15.37 5.32
N GLN A 156 8.01 -16.11 5.65
CA GLN A 156 7.69 -17.38 4.95
C GLN A 156 7.19 -17.12 3.53
N LYS A 157 6.38 -16.07 3.36
CA LYS A 157 5.75 -15.69 2.09
C LYS A 157 5.37 -14.23 2.11
N ILE A 158 5.39 -13.57 0.94
CA ILE A 158 4.87 -12.21 0.75
C ILE A 158 3.87 -12.23 -0.40
N GLU A 159 2.71 -11.62 -0.22
CA GLU A 159 1.75 -11.25 -1.25
C GLU A 159 1.46 -9.75 -1.14
N ILE A 160 1.01 -9.13 -2.23
CA ILE A 160 0.76 -7.70 -2.30
C ILE A 160 -0.72 -7.46 -2.63
N LEU A 161 -1.37 -6.57 -1.89
CA LEU A 161 -2.72 -6.11 -2.15
C LEU A 161 -2.73 -4.59 -2.32
N ILE A 162 -3.15 -4.13 -3.49
CA ILE A 162 -3.31 -2.71 -3.82
C ILE A 162 -4.79 -2.42 -4.03
N LEU A 163 -5.30 -1.37 -3.37
CA LEU A 163 -6.71 -1.02 -3.55
C LEU A 163 -6.94 -0.48 -4.95
N ALA A 164 -6.14 0.50 -5.41
CA ALA A 164 -6.34 1.07 -6.73
C ALA A 164 -5.05 1.42 -7.46
N ILE A 165 -5.11 1.43 -8.79
CA ILE A 165 -4.03 1.83 -9.68
C ILE A 165 -4.56 2.74 -10.79
N LYS A 166 -3.78 3.76 -11.21
CA LYS A 166 -4.08 4.55 -12.41
C LYS A 166 -3.77 3.72 -13.65
N GLU A 167 -4.67 3.69 -14.62
CA GLU A 167 -4.57 2.85 -15.83
C GLU A 167 -3.22 3.01 -16.56
N LYS A 168 -2.69 4.24 -16.66
CA LYS A 168 -1.38 4.49 -17.27
C LYS A 168 -0.22 3.69 -16.64
N TYR A 169 -0.31 3.36 -15.37
CA TYR A 169 0.74 2.60 -14.70
C TYR A 169 0.61 1.09 -14.89
N LEU A 170 -0.56 0.58 -15.28
CA LEU A 170 -0.73 -0.82 -15.66
C LEU A 170 0.16 -1.18 -16.86
N VAL A 171 0.23 -0.28 -17.84
CA VAL A 171 1.13 -0.43 -19.00
C VAL A 171 2.60 -0.26 -18.60
N ASN A 172 2.93 0.81 -17.87
CA ASN A 172 4.30 1.13 -17.48
C ASN A 172 4.95 0.05 -16.59
N LEU A 173 4.15 -0.68 -15.80
CA LEU A 173 4.59 -1.78 -14.97
C LEU A 173 4.55 -3.14 -15.69
N GLY A 174 4.17 -3.17 -16.97
CA GLY A 174 4.06 -4.40 -17.77
C GLY A 174 2.92 -5.32 -17.33
N ILE A 175 1.97 -4.81 -16.53
CA ILE A 175 0.84 -5.60 -16.01
C ILE A 175 -0.16 -5.90 -17.13
N ILE A 176 -0.37 -4.94 -18.03
CA ILE A 176 -1.15 -5.12 -19.28
C ILE A 176 -0.32 -4.66 -20.46
N LYS A 177 -0.52 -5.33 -21.62
CA LYS A 177 0.06 -4.86 -22.87
C LYS A 177 -0.66 -3.59 -23.31
N GLN A 178 0.08 -2.65 -23.91
CA GLN A 178 -0.50 -1.47 -24.54
C GLN A 178 -1.50 -1.96 -25.59
N ALA A 179 -2.78 -1.58 -25.48
CA ALA A 179 -3.73 -1.81 -26.56
C ALA A 179 -3.16 -1.11 -27.79
N ARG A 180 -2.89 -1.86 -28.86
CA ARG A 180 -2.53 -1.26 -30.16
C ARG A 180 -3.69 -0.38 -30.53
N SER A 181 -3.45 0.93 -30.60
CA SER A 181 -4.38 1.88 -31.22
C SER A 181 -4.53 1.42 -32.68
N ILE A 182 -5.71 0.93 -33.01
CA ILE A 182 -6.15 0.75 -34.40
C ILE A 182 -6.69 2.07 -34.86
#